data_f81df73717fc8245e8c1c2d41fe40502
#
_entry.id   f81df73717fc8245e8c1c2d41fe40502
#
_cell.length_a   1.000
_cell.length_b   1.000
_cell.length_c   1.000
_cell.angle_alpha   90.00
_cell.angle_beta   90.00
_cell.angle_gamma   90.00
#
_symmetry.space_group_name_H-M   'P 1'
#
loop_
_entity.id
_entity.type
_entity.pdbx_description
1 polymer ?
#
loop_
_entity_poly.entity_id
_entity_poly.type
_entity_poly.pdbx_seq_one_letter_code
_entity_poly.pdbx_strand_id
1 'polypeptide(L)'
;MLIIEDKELKDRVEILRKEIKNRNLNGIIIYSDEYRSGYCTYFTGYKPINVIEESPQTLIVMENEDPILVIGRLNYYSARETVWIKNILQHHKFDTEISTMLKKFNKKGSKIGIAGEHLMPFYLRDLFTKAMPDVNFPIVTEILDDMRKIKSPQEIFLMEKAAEINDKVLTELKSIIKIGMTEQQVVAHADFLGRQMGADLGSATVVMSGKNTKFPAWRATDKKINKGELVMVDFNPAIGYYCNDGGLTFLMPGASKYKSDALKNSHKIIKKTINSIRSQTKATNVHDSFYDLLKPLSLEPNFSPYVTGTRGTGHGVGLDVVEFPDLNKFSNFIFYPNMTFAIKLDLHDLEGEGLRVEQVVQITEEGVKPLNKLALNNSDDWAIL
;
A
#
# COMPACT_ATOMS: atom_id res chain seq x y z
N MET A 1 -17.96 8.26 -8.60
CA MET A 1 -16.83 7.62 -7.90
C MET A 1 -16.50 8.47 -6.69
N LEU A 2 -16.27 7.87 -5.53
CA LEU A 2 -15.74 8.59 -4.36
C LEU A 2 -14.25 8.85 -4.61
N ILE A 3 -13.83 10.11 -4.57
CA ILE A 3 -12.43 10.55 -4.81
C ILE A 3 -12.12 11.73 -3.89
N ILE A 4 -10.84 12.07 -3.77
CA ILE A 4 -10.40 13.30 -3.09
C ILE A 4 -10.86 14.52 -3.91
N GLU A 5 -11.34 15.53 -3.23
CA GLU A 5 -11.80 16.77 -3.87
C GLU A 5 -10.64 17.59 -4.47
N ASP A 6 -10.86 18.22 -5.62
CA ASP A 6 -9.87 19.07 -6.29
C ASP A 6 -9.27 20.16 -5.39
N LYS A 7 -10.07 20.67 -4.45
CA LYS A 7 -9.59 21.66 -3.49
C LYS A 7 -8.44 21.10 -2.65
N GLU A 8 -8.62 19.91 -2.10
CA GLU A 8 -7.57 19.27 -1.29
C GLU A 8 -6.32 18.95 -2.14
N LEU A 9 -6.51 18.48 -3.38
CA LEU A 9 -5.38 18.21 -4.29
C LEU A 9 -4.57 19.48 -4.57
N LYS A 10 -5.23 20.62 -4.77
CA LYS A 10 -4.58 21.92 -4.93
C LYS A 10 -3.86 22.37 -3.66
N ASP A 11 -4.50 22.21 -2.51
CA ASP A 11 -3.90 22.54 -1.21
C ASP A 11 -2.61 21.72 -0.96
N ARG A 12 -2.58 20.44 -1.38
CA ARG A 12 -1.39 19.58 -1.31
C ARG A 12 -0.23 20.13 -2.16
N VAL A 13 -0.52 20.67 -3.35
CA VAL A 13 0.50 21.33 -4.18
C VAL A 13 1.03 22.58 -3.51
N GLU A 14 0.19 23.37 -2.85
CA GLU A 14 0.63 24.56 -2.11
C GLU A 14 1.48 24.18 -0.89
N ILE A 15 1.18 23.08 -0.21
CA ILE A 15 2.04 22.56 0.87
C ILE A 15 3.40 22.13 0.28
N LEU A 16 3.41 21.43 -0.85
CA LEU A 16 4.65 21.04 -1.52
C LEU A 16 5.50 22.24 -1.94
N ARG A 17 4.87 23.33 -2.42
CA ARG A 17 5.58 24.58 -2.74
C ARG A 17 6.26 25.21 -1.53
N LYS A 18 5.65 25.13 -0.36
CA LYS A 18 6.29 25.59 0.89
C LYS A 18 7.53 24.74 1.20
N GLU A 19 7.47 23.42 1.01
CA GLU A 19 8.62 22.53 1.18
C GLU A 19 9.72 22.79 0.15
N ILE A 20 9.37 23.05 -1.12
CA ILE A 20 10.30 23.48 -2.17
C ILE A 20 11.08 24.72 -1.69
N LYS A 21 10.38 25.72 -1.19
CA LYS A 21 10.99 26.95 -0.69
C LYS A 21 11.84 26.73 0.57
N ASN A 22 11.34 25.98 1.54
CA ASN A 22 12.03 25.70 2.79
C ASN A 22 13.38 24.99 2.57
N ARG A 23 13.46 24.17 1.52
CA ARG A 23 14.67 23.41 1.15
C ARG A 23 15.56 24.10 0.11
N ASN A 24 15.27 25.35 -0.26
CA ASN A 24 15.96 26.11 -1.28
C ASN A 24 16.02 25.34 -2.64
N LEU A 25 14.91 24.72 -3.02
CA LEU A 25 14.70 24.14 -4.32
C LEU A 25 13.97 25.13 -5.23
N ASN A 26 14.11 24.95 -6.55
CA ASN A 26 13.36 25.69 -7.56
C ASN A 26 12.12 24.93 -8.06
N GLY A 27 12.04 23.65 -7.75
CA GLY A 27 10.94 22.77 -8.11
C GLY A 27 11.21 21.33 -7.70
N ILE A 28 10.24 20.46 -7.96
CA ILE A 28 10.33 19.00 -7.78
C ILE A 28 9.74 18.31 -9.00
N ILE A 29 10.44 17.29 -9.49
CA ILE A 29 9.98 16.32 -10.47
C ILE A 29 9.58 15.06 -9.70
N ILE A 30 8.32 14.67 -9.80
CA ILE A 30 7.75 13.51 -9.11
C ILE A 30 7.48 12.43 -10.15
N TYR A 31 7.94 11.22 -9.91
CA TYR A 31 7.70 10.09 -10.80
C TYR A 31 6.86 9.01 -10.13
N SER A 32 5.99 8.39 -10.91
CA SER A 32 5.23 7.18 -10.57
C SER A 32 4.98 6.35 -11.83
N ASP A 33 4.76 5.06 -11.64
CA ASP A 33 4.24 4.16 -12.67
C ASP A 33 2.79 3.73 -12.33
N GLU A 34 2.20 2.86 -13.13
CA GLU A 34 0.86 2.34 -12.94
C GLU A 34 0.72 1.38 -11.75
N TYR A 35 1.82 0.77 -11.31
CA TYR A 35 1.84 -0.18 -10.19
C TYR A 35 2.03 0.54 -8.86
N ARG A 36 2.87 1.58 -8.85
CA ARG A 36 3.14 2.44 -7.70
C ARG A 36 2.81 3.88 -8.07
N SER A 37 1.53 4.14 -8.20
CA SER A 37 1.03 5.43 -8.69
C SER A 37 0.95 6.49 -7.60
N GLY A 38 1.10 6.13 -6.34
CA GLY A 38 0.74 6.94 -5.19
C GLY A 38 1.39 8.32 -5.15
N TYR A 39 2.65 8.48 -5.58
CA TYR A 39 3.31 9.79 -5.54
C TYR A 39 2.64 10.82 -6.47
N CYS A 40 2.37 10.49 -7.72
CA CYS A 40 1.67 11.40 -8.62
C CYS A 40 0.17 11.47 -8.32
N THR A 41 -0.48 10.34 -8.03
CA THR A 41 -1.91 10.27 -7.72
C THR A 41 -2.27 11.14 -6.51
N TYR A 42 -1.37 11.28 -5.52
CA TYR A 42 -1.55 12.12 -4.34
C TYR A 42 -1.85 13.59 -4.66
N PHE A 43 -1.29 14.10 -5.76
CA PHE A 43 -1.48 15.49 -6.20
C PHE A 43 -2.47 15.62 -7.35
N THR A 44 -2.59 14.60 -8.18
CA THR A 44 -3.39 14.67 -9.41
C THR A 44 -4.82 14.16 -9.24
N GLY A 45 -5.05 13.29 -8.26
CA GLY A 45 -6.31 12.55 -8.12
C GLY A 45 -6.54 11.55 -9.25
N TYR A 46 -5.51 11.21 -10.03
CA TYR A 46 -5.59 10.32 -11.17
C TYR A 46 -4.66 9.13 -11.03
N LYS A 47 -5.19 7.93 -11.20
CA LYS A 47 -4.42 6.70 -11.29
C LYS A 47 -4.46 6.18 -12.73
N PRO A 48 -3.31 6.02 -13.41
CA PRO A 48 -3.29 5.47 -14.75
C PRO A 48 -3.65 3.99 -14.74
N ILE A 49 -4.16 3.52 -15.85
CA ILE A 49 -4.36 2.09 -16.09
C ILE A 49 -3.29 1.56 -17.03
N ASN A 50 -2.78 0.37 -16.72
CA ASN A 50 -1.97 -0.42 -17.66
C ASN A 50 -2.89 -1.22 -18.55
N VAL A 51 -2.85 -0.97 -19.86
CA VAL A 51 -3.66 -1.71 -20.83
C VAL A 51 -2.77 -2.61 -21.67
N ILE A 52 -1.81 -2.03 -22.40
CA ILE A 52 -0.93 -2.73 -23.35
C ILE A 52 0.51 -2.19 -23.34
N GLU A 53 0.76 -1.11 -22.64
CA GLU A 53 2.06 -0.46 -22.53
C GLU A 53 2.24 0.17 -21.16
N GLU A 54 3.47 0.49 -20.80
CA GLU A 54 3.78 1.22 -19.57
C GLU A 54 3.01 2.54 -19.51
N SER A 55 2.54 2.88 -18.32
CA SER A 55 1.74 4.07 -18.07
C SER A 55 2.43 5.01 -17.08
N PRO A 56 3.62 5.56 -17.44
CA PRO A 56 4.37 6.44 -16.56
C PRO A 56 3.62 7.73 -16.30
N GLN A 57 3.79 8.26 -15.11
CA GLN A 57 3.39 9.61 -14.73
C GLN A 57 4.61 10.39 -14.25
N THR A 58 4.74 11.61 -14.71
CA THR A 58 5.69 12.58 -14.16
C THR A 58 4.98 13.89 -13.88
N LEU A 59 4.94 14.29 -12.62
CA LEU A 59 4.40 15.57 -12.21
C LEU A 59 5.56 16.53 -11.93
N ILE A 60 5.56 17.69 -12.58
CA ILE A 60 6.56 18.73 -12.41
C ILE A 60 5.90 19.90 -11.68
N VAL A 61 6.38 20.19 -10.49
CA VAL A 61 5.90 21.30 -9.66
C VAL A 61 7.03 22.28 -9.46
N MET A 62 6.91 23.46 -10.05
CA MET A 62 7.85 24.56 -9.88
C MET A 62 7.32 25.54 -8.81
N GLU A 63 8.23 26.29 -8.20
CA GLU A 63 7.89 27.24 -7.12
C GLU A 63 6.77 28.22 -7.52
N ASN A 64 6.82 28.77 -8.74
CA ASN A 64 5.95 29.87 -9.17
C ASN A 64 5.22 29.60 -10.50
N GLU A 65 5.12 28.33 -10.94
CA GLU A 65 4.45 27.98 -12.20
C GLU A 65 3.35 26.96 -11.97
N ASP A 66 2.36 26.92 -12.88
CA ASP A 66 1.32 25.89 -12.84
C ASP A 66 1.93 24.49 -12.97
N PRO A 67 1.43 23.49 -12.25
CA PRO A 67 1.91 22.12 -12.33
C PRO A 67 1.78 21.58 -13.76
N ILE A 68 2.71 20.72 -14.15
CA ILE A 68 2.73 20.07 -15.47
C ILE A 68 2.68 18.56 -15.24
N LEU A 69 1.68 17.90 -15.81
CA LEU A 69 1.56 16.45 -15.79
C LEU A 69 2.00 15.87 -17.12
N VAL A 70 3.00 15.02 -17.10
CA VAL A 70 3.43 14.22 -18.25
C VAL A 70 2.94 12.79 -18.03
N ILE A 71 2.17 12.25 -18.97
CA ILE A 71 1.50 10.96 -18.80
C ILE A 71 1.58 10.10 -20.07
N GLY A 72 1.50 8.78 -19.92
CA GLY A 72 1.47 7.83 -21.03
C GLY A 72 0.34 8.13 -22.02
N ARG A 73 0.58 7.87 -23.31
CA ARG A 73 -0.33 8.30 -24.40
C ARG A 73 -1.76 7.76 -24.28
N LEU A 74 -1.94 6.53 -23.79
CA LEU A 74 -3.27 5.91 -23.66
C LEU A 74 -4.09 6.55 -22.53
N ASN A 75 -3.43 7.00 -21.49
CA ASN A 75 -4.05 7.66 -20.34
C ASN A 75 -4.24 9.19 -20.54
N TYR A 76 -3.63 9.77 -21.60
CA TYR A 76 -3.63 11.21 -21.83
C TYR A 76 -5.03 11.82 -21.96
N TYR A 77 -5.90 11.17 -22.73
CA TYR A 77 -7.24 11.72 -23.00
C TYR A 77 -8.14 11.68 -21.76
N SER A 78 -8.14 10.58 -21.02
CA SER A 78 -8.89 10.48 -19.77
C SER A 78 -8.35 11.42 -18.69
N ALA A 79 -7.04 11.58 -18.60
CA ALA A 79 -6.45 12.55 -17.68
C ALA A 79 -6.90 13.98 -17.99
N ARG A 80 -6.91 14.39 -19.27
CA ARG A 80 -7.38 15.72 -19.68
C ARG A 80 -8.82 16.04 -19.26
N GLU A 81 -9.69 15.05 -19.22
CA GLU A 81 -11.10 15.21 -18.87
C GLU A 81 -11.34 15.16 -17.35
N THR A 82 -10.42 14.54 -16.58
CA THR A 82 -10.69 14.22 -15.17
C THR A 82 -9.77 14.92 -14.18
N VAL A 83 -8.57 15.34 -14.61
CA VAL A 83 -7.56 15.94 -13.71
C VAL A 83 -7.74 17.46 -13.64
N TRP A 84 -7.63 18.04 -12.47
CA TRP A 84 -7.70 19.49 -12.26
C TRP A 84 -6.51 20.28 -12.88
N ILE A 85 -5.38 19.60 -13.16
CA ILE A 85 -4.19 20.19 -13.79
C ILE A 85 -4.48 20.46 -15.27
N LYS A 86 -4.19 21.67 -15.73
CA LYS A 86 -4.46 22.08 -17.12
C LYS A 86 -3.32 21.75 -18.08
N ASN A 87 -2.10 21.80 -17.60
CA ASN A 87 -0.90 21.54 -18.43
C ASN A 87 -0.62 20.04 -18.45
N ILE A 88 -1.16 19.32 -19.42
CA ILE A 88 -0.97 17.88 -19.57
C ILE A 88 -0.28 17.59 -20.88
N LEU A 89 0.82 16.82 -20.85
CA LEU A 89 1.65 16.46 -21.98
C LEU A 89 1.75 14.94 -22.12
N GLN A 90 2.04 14.46 -23.33
CA GLN A 90 2.20 13.04 -23.59
C GLN A 90 3.68 12.64 -23.42
N HIS A 91 3.93 11.58 -22.69
CA HIS A 91 5.29 11.11 -22.37
C HIS A 91 6.16 10.85 -23.61
N HIS A 92 5.59 10.30 -24.70
CA HIS A 92 6.35 10.03 -25.93
C HIS A 92 6.87 11.29 -26.66
N LYS A 93 6.43 12.48 -26.25
CA LYS A 93 6.92 13.76 -26.76
C LYS A 93 8.07 14.35 -25.94
N PHE A 94 8.70 13.54 -25.09
CA PHE A 94 9.74 14.02 -24.19
C PHE A 94 10.92 14.65 -24.95
N ASP A 95 11.39 14.00 -26.02
CA ASP A 95 12.53 14.47 -26.82
C ASP A 95 12.24 15.75 -27.63
N THR A 96 11.01 16.16 -27.74
CA THR A 96 10.58 17.32 -28.53
C THR A 96 9.97 18.42 -27.68
N GLU A 97 8.65 18.29 -27.37
CA GLU A 97 7.90 19.35 -26.69
C GLU A 97 8.34 19.51 -25.24
N ILE A 98 8.53 18.39 -24.51
CA ILE A 98 8.83 18.42 -23.09
C ILE A 98 10.25 18.96 -22.85
N SER A 99 11.24 18.46 -23.57
CA SER A 99 12.62 18.97 -23.47
C SER A 99 12.72 20.45 -23.80
N THR A 100 12.00 20.91 -24.84
CA THR A 100 11.95 22.33 -25.19
C THR A 100 11.34 23.18 -24.07
N MET A 101 10.25 22.71 -23.48
CA MET A 101 9.60 23.38 -22.35
C MET A 101 10.52 23.41 -21.12
N LEU A 102 11.23 22.32 -20.81
CA LEU A 102 12.13 22.21 -19.67
C LEU A 102 13.34 23.14 -19.76
N LYS A 103 13.82 23.50 -20.96
CA LYS A 103 14.95 24.42 -21.14
C LYS A 103 14.77 25.76 -20.44
N LYS A 104 13.53 26.24 -20.28
CA LYS A 104 13.27 27.50 -19.55
C LYS A 104 13.67 27.43 -18.07
N PHE A 105 13.76 26.23 -17.49
CA PHE A 105 14.18 25.99 -16.12
C PHE A 105 15.68 25.73 -15.98
N ASN A 106 16.41 25.60 -17.11
CA ASN A 106 17.85 25.39 -17.09
C ASN A 106 18.58 26.68 -16.72
N LYS A 107 18.78 26.88 -15.43
CA LYS A 107 19.50 28.03 -14.87
C LYS A 107 20.67 27.54 -14.02
N LYS A 108 21.85 28.12 -14.23
CA LYS A 108 23.05 27.75 -13.47
C LYS A 108 22.83 27.91 -11.96
N GLY A 109 23.10 26.84 -11.23
CA GLY A 109 22.92 26.79 -9.77
C GLY A 109 21.52 26.46 -9.30
N SER A 110 20.53 26.29 -10.19
CA SER A 110 19.19 25.81 -9.84
C SER A 110 19.23 24.40 -9.28
N LYS A 111 18.31 24.10 -8.37
CA LYS A 111 18.11 22.80 -7.76
C LYS A 111 16.68 22.36 -7.98
N ILE A 112 16.45 21.29 -8.73
CA ILE A 112 15.14 20.67 -8.91
C ILE A 112 15.19 19.28 -8.30
N GLY A 113 14.40 19.07 -7.25
CA GLY A 113 14.35 17.78 -6.56
C GLY A 113 13.78 16.68 -7.45
N ILE A 114 14.23 15.43 -7.26
CA ILE A 114 13.61 14.25 -7.84
C ILE A 114 13.00 13.44 -6.70
N ALA A 115 11.71 13.10 -6.83
CA ALA A 115 10.99 12.23 -5.92
C ALA A 115 10.40 11.04 -6.67
N GLY A 116 10.41 9.85 -6.05
CA GLY A 116 10.09 8.58 -6.70
C GLY A 116 11.23 8.07 -7.59
N GLU A 117 12.48 8.45 -7.29
CA GLU A 117 13.68 8.10 -8.10
C GLU A 117 13.90 6.60 -8.19
N HIS A 118 13.52 5.84 -7.15
CA HIS A 118 13.63 4.38 -7.11
C HIS A 118 12.66 3.66 -8.07
N LEU A 119 11.66 4.38 -8.58
CA LEU A 119 10.73 3.91 -9.61
C LEU A 119 11.11 4.44 -10.99
N MET A 120 11.80 5.59 -11.04
CA MET A 120 12.09 6.32 -12.29
C MET A 120 13.07 5.53 -13.17
N PRO A 121 12.70 5.22 -14.42
CA PRO A 121 13.63 4.63 -15.38
C PRO A 121 14.86 5.51 -15.60
N PHE A 122 16.03 4.89 -15.67
CA PHE A 122 17.31 5.61 -15.83
C PHE A 122 17.31 6.54 -17.05
N TYR A 123 16.73 6.08 -18.18
CA TYR A 123 16.66 6.90 -19.40
C TYR A 123 15.90 8.20 -19.20
N LEU A 124 14.85 8.19 -18.36
CA LEU A 124 14.06 9.40 -18.11
C LEU A 124 14.86 10.42 -17.29
N ARG A 125 15.61 9.97 -16.29
CA ARG A 125 16.55 10.82 -15.57
C ARG A 125 17.60 11.45 -16.50
N ASP A 126 18.13 10.66 -17.43
CA ASP A 126 19.09 11.12 -18.45
C ASP A 126 18.48 12.20 -19.36
N LEU A 127 17.22 12.06 -19.77
CA LEU A 127 16.49 13.06 -20.54
C LEU A 127 16.34 14.39 -19.78
N PHE A 128 16.03 14.36 -18.48
CA PHE A 128 16.00 15.58 -17.66
C PHE A 128 17.37 16.24 -17.57
N THR A 129 18.42 15.47 -17.35
CA THR A 129 19.79 15.98 -17.30
C THR A 129 20.22 16.61 -18.62
N LYS A 130 19.88 15.99 -19.76
CA LYS A 130 20.15 16.55 -21.10
C LYS A 130 19.36 17.82 -21.39
N ALA A 131 18.08 17.88 -20.94
CA ALA A 131 17.25 19.05 -21.14
C ALA A 131 17.68 20.24 -20.26
N MET A 132 18.25 19.95 -19.09
CA MET A 132 18.62 20.95 -18.07
C MET A 132 20.03 20.67 -17.50
N PRO A 133 21.11 20.81 -18.33
CA PRO A 133 22.46 20.42 -17.92
C PRO A 133 23.08 21.27 -16.80
N ASP A 134 22.56 22.48 -16.55
CA ASP A 134 23.05 23.39 -15.51
C ASP A 134 22.32 23.23 -14.18
N VAL A 135 21.33 22.33 -14.10
CA VAL A 135 20.51 22.08 -12.91
C VAL A 135 21.09 20.94 -12.10
N ASN A 136 21.11 21.10 -10.77
CA ASN A 136 21.37 20.00 -9.84
C ASN A 136 20.06 19.30 -9.48
N PHE A 137 20.06 17.96 -9.50
CA PHE A 137 18.91 17.11 -9.21
C PHE A 137 19.07 16.32 -7.90
N PRO A 138 18.90 16.93 -6.71
CA PRO A 138 18.94 16.19 -5.46
C PRO A 138 17.72 15.24 -5.34
N ILE A 139 17.93 14.09 -4.70
CA ILE A 139 16.85 13.17 -4.34
C ILE A 139 16.12 13.74 -3.12
N VAL A 140 14.79 13.77 -3.17
CA VAL A 140 13.94 14.38 -2.14
C VAL A 140 12.64 13.60 -1.91
N THR A 141 12.65 12.30 -2.12
CA THR A 141 11.46 11.43 -1.99
C THR A 141 10.87 11.48 -0.59
N GLU A 142 11.70 11.68 0.42
CA GLU A 142 11.28 11.80 1.82
C GLU A 142 10.28 12.94 2.06
N ILE A 143 10.27 13.99 1.23
CA ILE A 143 9.26 15.06 1.33
C ILE A 143 7.86 14.49 1.09
N LEU A 144 7.71 13.66 0.06
CA LEU A 144 6.43 13.06 -0.29
C LEU A 144 6.01 11.99 0.70
N ASP A 145 6.95 11.19 1.17
CA ASP A 145 6.71 10.18 2.21
C ASP A 145 6.20 10.86 3.49
N ASP A 146 6.81 11.98 3.88
CA ASP A 146 6.37 12.77 5.03
C ASP A 146 4.99 13.40 4.84
N MET A 147 4.66 13.88 3.64
CA MET A 147 3.33 14.41 3.33
C MET A 147 2.24 13.33 3.35
N ARG A 148 2.55 12.13 2.84
CA ARG A 148 1.59 11.02 2.68
C ARG A 148 1.35 10.23 3.97
N LYS A 149 2.30 10.22 4.90
CA LYS A 149 2.17 9.40 6.13
C LYS A 149 1.05 9.83 7.06
N ILE A 150 0.69 11.12 7.08
CA ILE A 150 -0.43 11.66 7.87
C ILE A 150 -1.63 11.87 6.95
N LYS A 151 -2.66 11.07 7.16
CA LYS A 151 -3.84 11.07 6.29
C LYS A 151 -4.81 12.19 6.63
N SER A 152 -5.40 12.81 5.62
CA SER A 152 -6.52 13.73 5.78
C SER A 152 -7.81 12.98 6.19
N PRO A 153 -8.83 13.69 6.67
CA PRO A 153 -10.14 13.08 6.94
C PRO A 153 -10.79 12.43 5.70
N GLN A 154 -10.57 13.01 4.50
CA GLN A 154 -11.09 12.42 3.26
C GLN A 154 -10.37 11.12 2.91
N GLU A 155 -9.04 11.07 3.08
CA GLU A 155 -8.23 9.85 2.88
C GLU A 155 -8.69 8.74 3.83
N ILE A 156 -8.84 9.04 5.12
CA ILE A 156 -9.33 8.07 6.12
C ILE A 156 -10.72 7.55 5.75
N PHE A 157 -11.64 8.41 5.33
CA PHE A 157 -12.98 8.00 4.91
C PHE A 157 -12.94 7.01 3.74
N LEU A 158 -12.09 7.24 2.72
CA LEU A 158 -11.95 6.32 1.60
C LEU A 158 -11.35 4.97 2.02
N MET A 159 -10.35 5.01 2.91
CA MET A 159 -9.75 3.79 3.48
C MET A 159 -10.75 2.99 4.33
N GLU A 160 -11.62 3.65 5.09
CA GLU A 160 -12.71 3.00 5.83
C GLU A 160 -13.68 2.28 4.89
N LYS A 161 -14.02 2.91 3.74
CA LYS A 161 -14.88 2.26 2.73
C LYS A 161 -14.21 1.04 2.10
N ALA A 162 -12.92 1.12 1.82
CA ALA A 162 -12.15 -0.03 1.36
C ALA A 162 -12.12 -1.16 2.42
N ALA A 163 -11.91 -0.81 3.69
CA ALA A 163 -11.91 -1.77 4.80
C ALA A 163 -13.27 -2.46 4.99
N GLU A 164 -14.39 -1.71 4.86
CA GLU A 164 -15.75 -2.29 4.90
C GLU A 164 -15.94 -3.35 3.81
N ILE A 165 -15.39 -3.13 2.61
CA ILE A 165 -15.48 -4.10 1.51
C ILE A 165 -14.59 -5.30 1.78
N ASN A 166 -13.35 -5.08 2.24
CA ASN A 166 -12.46 -6.18 2.64
C ASN A 166 -13.14 -7.10 3.65
N ASP A 167 -13.69 -6.54 4.73
CA ASP A 167 -14.39 -7.30 5.77
C ASP A 167 -15.56 -8.13 5.20
N LYS A 168 -16.38 -7.55 4.32
CA LYS A 168 -17.49 -8.25 3.68
C LYS A 168 -17.02 -9.40 2.79
N VAL A 169 -16.03 -9.15 1.93
CA VAL A 169 -15.48 -10.17 1.03
C VAL A 169 -14.91 -11.34 1.82
N LEU A 170 -14.08 -11.08 2.82
CA LEU A 170 -13.51 -12.14 3.65
C LEU A 170 -14.59 -12.93 4.43
N THR A 171 -15.64 -12.24 4.89
CA THR A 171 -16.78 -12.90 5.53
C THR A 171 -17.53 -13.83 4.57
N GLU A 172 -17.80 -13.39 3.35
CA GLU A 172 -18.48 -14.20 2.35
C GLU A 172 -17.63 -15.38 1.88
N LEU A 173 -16.32 -15.18 1.71
CA LEU A 173 -15.38 -16.25 1.34
C LEU A 173 -15.41 -17.42 2.33
N LYS A 174 -15.67 -17.19 3.61
CA LYS A 174 -15.82 -18.24 4.60
C LYS A 174 -16.92 -19.26 4.21
N SER A 175 -18.01 -18.80 3.61
CA SER A 175 -19.10 -19.68 3.14
C SER A 175 -18.83 -20.31 1.76
N ILE A 176 -17.95 -19.71 0.97
CA ILE A 176 -17.65 -20.09 -0.41
C ILE A 176 -16.54 -21.14 -0.47
N ILE A 177 -15.48 -20.96 0.33
CA ILE A 177 -14.29 -21.84 0.30
C ILE A 177 -14.68 -23.27 0.70
N LYS A 178 -14.32 -24.25 -0.16
CA LYS A 178 -14.62 -25.67 0.06
C LYS A 178 -13.45 -26.55 -0.35
N ILE A 179 -13.36 -27.72 0.26
CA ILE A 179 -12.41 -28.76 -0.15
C ILE A 179 -12.63 -29.07 -1.65
N GLY A 180 -11.55 -29.15 -2.39
CA GLY A 180 -11.54 -29.42 -3.83
C GLY A 180 -11.56 -28.17 -4.72
N MET A 181 -11.89 -26.97 -4.19
CA MET A 181 -11.69 -25.72 -4.93
C MET A 181 -10.20 -25.46 -5.16
N THR A 182 -9.87 -24.79 -6.27
CA THR A 182 -8.50 -24.32 -6.51
C THR A 182 -8.28 -22.93 -5.87
N GLU A 183 -7.02 -22.60 -5.62
CA GLU A 183 -6.65 -21.25 -5.16
C GLU A 183 -7.15 -20.18 -6.14
N GLN A 184 -7.03 -20.40 -7.46
CA GLN A 184 -7.54 -19.49 -8.49
C GLN A 184 -9.05 -19.30 -8.42
N GLN A 185 -9.84 -20.32 -8.09
CA GLN A 185 -11.28 -20.18 -7.91
C GLN A 185 -11.62 -19.30 -6.73
N VAL A 186 -10.85 -19.37 -5.64
CA VAL A 186 -11.04 -18.46 -4.48
C VAL A 186 -10.70 -17.03 -4.85
N VAL A 187 -9.60 -16.78 -5.59
CA VAL A 187 -9.28 -15.44 -6.13
C VAL A 187 -10.42 -14.90 -6.97
N ALA A 188 -10.95 -15.71 -7.90
CA ALA A 188 -12.04 -15.28 -8.78
C ALA A 188 -13.29 -14.83 -7.99
N HIS A 189 -13.61 -15.52 -6.90
CA HIS A 189 -14.71 -15.12 -6.02
C HIS A 189 -14.40 -13.83 -5.26
N ALA A 190 -13.20 -13.68 -4.70
CA ALA A 190 -12.79 -12.48 -3.98
C ALA A 190 -12.84 -11.24 -4.89
N ASP A 191 -12.25 -11.32 -6.07
CA ASP A 191 -12.20 -10.23 -7.05
C ASP A 191 -13.60 -9.86 -7.56
N PHE A 192 -14.44 -10.86 -7.85
CA PHE A 192 -15.82 -10.64 -8.26
C PHE A 192 -16.61 -9.88 -7.18
N LEU A 193 -16.56 -10.34 -5.94
CA LEU A 193 -17.27 -9.70 -4.82
C LEU A 193 -16.79 -8.27 -4.59
N GLY A 194 -15.48 -8.04 -4.58
CA GLY A 194 -14.92 -6.71 -4.39
C GLY A 194 -15.35 -5.73 -5.49
N ARG A 195 -15.26 -6.15 -6.76
CA ARG A 195 -15.69 -5.32 -7.89
C ARG A 195 -17.20 -5.10 -7.92
N GLN A 196 -18.00 -6.10 -7.55
CA GLN A 196 -19.46 -5.96 -7.43
C GLN A 196 -19.84 -4.90 -6.36
N MET A 197 -19.02 -4.76 -5.32
CA MET A 197 -19.19 -3.72 -4.28
C MET A 197 -18.57 -2.37 -4.68
N GLY A 198 -18.02 -2.23 -5.89
CA GLY A 198 -17.49 -0.98 -6.44
C GLY A 198 -16.03 -0.70 -6.11
N ALA A 199 -15.28 -1.67 -5.58
CA ALA A 199 -13.87 -1.52 -5.34
C ALA A 199 -13.02 -1.78 -6.60
N ASP A 200 -11.92 -1.05 -6.73
CA ASP A 200 -10.76 -1.48 -7.49
C ASP A 200 -9.89 -2.40 -6.62
N LEU A 201 -8.85 -3.00 -7.24
CA LEU A 201 -7.84 -3.76 -6.53
C LEU A 201 -6.61 -2.89 -6.32
N GLY A 202 -6.17 -2.78 -5.07
CA GLY A 202 -4.94 -2.09 -4.70
C GLY A 202 -3.70 -2.86 -5.12
N SER A 203 -3.79 -4.20 -5.03
CA SER A 203 -2.79 -5.15 -5.53
C SER A 203 -3.49 -6.42 -6.03
N ALA A 204 -2.72 -7.36 -6.56
CA ALA A 204 -3.23 -8.69 -6.89
C ALA A 204 -3.69 -9.42 -5.62
N THR A 205 -4.87 -10.03 -5.68
CA THR A 205 -5.39 -10.89 -4.60
C THR A 205 -4.50 -12.11 -4.43
N VAL A 206 -4.02 -12.34 -3.22
CA VAL A 206 -3.20 -13.50 -2.87
C VAL A 206 -4.09 -14.57 -2.21
N VAL A 207 -4.07 -15.77 -2.78
CA VAL A 207 -4.66 -16.96 -2.16
C VAL A 207 -3.66 -18.09 -2.22
N MET A 208 -3.33 -18.63 -1.06
CA MET A 208 -2.43 -19.76 -0.91
C MET A 208 -3.05 -20.80 0.01
N SER A 209 -2.81 -22.07 -0.25
CA SER A 209 -3.36 -23.16 0.57
C SER A 209 -2.34 -24.25 0.86
N GLY A 210 -2.44 -24.87 2.03
CA GLY A 210 -1.55 -25.90 2.48
C GLY A 210 -0.08 -25.50 2.36
N LYS A 211 0.75 -26.33 1.74
CA LYS A 211 2.20 -26.06 1.59
C LYS A 211 2.56 -24.77 0.87
N ASN A 212 1.65 -24.18 0.08
CA ASN A 212 1.93 -22.91 -0.58
C ASN A 212 1.93 -21.73 0.42
N THR A 213 1.25 -21.87 1.55
CA THR A 213 1.23 -20.84 2.60
C THR A 213 2.55 -20.62 3.31
N LYS A 214 3.55 -21.49 3.09
CA LYS A 214 4.91 -21.29 3.60
C LYS A 214 5.64 -20.10 2.97
N PHE A 215 5.18 -19.65 1.79
CA PHE A 215 5.74 -18.49 1.12
C PHE A 215 5.12 -17.20 1.68
N PRO A 216 5.89 -16.11 1.79
CA PRO A 216 5.36 -14.82 2.26
C PRO A 216 4.34 -14.22 1.28
N ALA A 217 4.48 -14.50 -0.03
CA ALA A 217 3.54 -14.14 -1.08
C ALA A 217 3.77 -15.03 -2.31
N TRP A 218 2.70 -15.49 -2.92
CA TRP A 218 2.73 -16.23 -4.16
C TRP A 218 1.43 -16.06 -4.93
N ARG A 219 1.49 -16.21 -6.24
CA ARG A 219 0.27 -16.23 -7.07
C ARG A 219 -0.57 -17.45 -6.77
N ALA A 220 -1.88 -17.32 -6.80
CA ALA A 220 -2.78 -18.44 -6.74
C ALA A 220 -2.55 -19.42 -7.92
N THR A 221 -2.66 -20.71 -7.62
CA THR A 221 -2.40 -21.80 -8.56
C THR A 221 -3.66 -22.66 -8.77
N ASP A 222 -3.54 -23.69 -9.58
CA ASP A 222 -4.55 -24.74 -9.76
C ASP A 222 -4.54 -25.78 -8.63
N LYS A 223 -3.70 -25.58 -7.60
CA LYS A 223 -3.68 -26.45 -6.42
C LYS A 223 -5.06 -26.46 -5.77
N LYS A 224 -5.57 -27.67 -5.56
CA LYS A 224 -6.82 -27.90 -4.83
C LYS A 224 -6.61 -27.80 -3.33
N ILE A 225 -7.55 -27.14 -2.67
CA ILE A 225 -7.64 -27.07 -1.21
C ILE A 225 -8.04 -28.43 -0.67
N ASN A 226 -7.30 -28.92 0.33
CA ASN A 226 -7.52 -30.22 0.94
C ASN A 226 -8.00 -30.09 2.39
N LYS A 227 -8.49 -31.24 2.90
CA LYS A 227 -8.84 -31.37 4.31
C LYS A 227 -7.62 -31.10 5.20
N GLY A 228 -7.82 -30.33 6.29
CA GLY A 228 -6.79 -30.06 7.30
C GLY A 228 -5.78 -28.97 6.92
N GLU A 229 -5.92 -28.33 5.77
CA GLU A 229 -5.04 -27.25 5.32
C GLU A 229 -5.43 -25.90 5.92
N LEU A 230 -4.44 -24.99 5.98
CA LEU A 230 -4.65 -23.56 6.12
C LEU A 230 -4.87 -22.94 4.74
N VAL A 231 -5.79 -21.98 4.63
CA VAL A 231 -6.05 -21.21 3.41
C VAL A 231 -5.87 -19.73 3.74
N MET A 232 -4.77 -19.16 3.30
CA MET A 232 -4.44 -17.76 3.47
C MET A 232 -5.07 -16.96 2.32
N VAL A 233 -5.80 -15.91 2.66
CA VAL A 233 -6.37 -14.94 1.72
C VAL A 233 -5.92 -13.55 2.13
N ASP A 234 -5.32 -12.83 1.19
CA ASP A 234 -4.90 -11.44 1.33
C ASP A 234 -5.56 -10.67 0.18
N PHE A 235 -6.58 -9.86 0.53
CA PHE A 235 -7.44 -9.15 -0.40
C PHE A 235 -7.37 -7.65 -0.14
N ASN A 236 -6.97 -6.87 -1.13
CA ASN A 236 -6.62 -5.48 -1.00
C ASN A 236 -7.50 -4.57 -1.88
N PRO A 237 -8.76 -4.32 -1.48
CA PRO A 237 -9.64 -3.41 -2.22
C PRO A 237 -9.18 -1.96 -2.10
N ALA A 238 -9.53 -1.15 -3.10
CA ALA A 238 -9.30 0.29 -3.10
C ALA A 238 -10.59 1.05 -3.45
N ILE A 239 -10.85 2.15 -2.76
CA ILE A 239 -11.92 3.12 -3.05
C ILE A 239 -11.29 4.50 -3.24
N GLY A 240 -11.59 5.15 -4.38
CA GLY A 240 -10.96 6.42 -4.70
C GLY A 240 -9.44 6.34 -4.72
N TYR A 241 -8.92 5.16 -5.11
CA TYR A 241 -7.51 4.76 -5.14
C TYR A 241 -6.86 4.51 -3.76
N TYR A 242 -7.56 4.76 -2.64
CA TYR A 242 -7.06 4.47 -1.30
C TYR A 242 -7.32 3.01 -0.94
N CYS A 243 -6.24 2.33 -0.58
CA CYS A 243 -6.21 0.89 -0.36
C CYS A 243 -6.57 0.52 1.08
N ASN A 244 -7.08 -0.69 1.22
CA ASN A 244 -7.00 -1.46 2.45
C ASN A 244 -6.04 -2.63 2.23
N ASP A 245 -5.37 -3.06 3.28
CA ASP A 245 -4.48 -4.24 3.28
C ASP A 245 -4.92 -5.16 4.42
N GLY A 246 -5.81 -6.09 4.10
CA GLY A 246 -6.40 -6.98 5.07
C GLY A 246 -6.33 -8.44 4.64
N GLY A 247 -5.68 -9.25 5.48
CA GLY A 247 -5.47 -10.66 5.24
C GLY A 247 -5.90 -11.55 6.39
N LEU A 248 -6.50 -12.69 6.07
CA LEU A 248 -6.90 -13.71 7.03
C LEU A 248 -6.51 -15.12 6.55
N THR A 249 -6.40 -16.01 7.53
CA THR A 249 -6.23 -17.44 7.27
C THR A 249 -7.46 -18.21 7.74
N PHE A 250 -8.01 -19.02 6.84
CA PHE A 250 -9.10 -19.95 7.11
C PHE A 250 -8.55 -21.33 7.48
N LEU A 251 -9.23 -21.98 8.41
CA LEU A 251 -8.88 -23.31 8.89
C LEU A 251 -9.82 -24.34 8.27
N MET A 252 -9.31 -25.24 7.43
CA MET A 252 -10.12 -26.27 6.81
C MET A 252 -10.48 -27.41 7.78
N PRO A 253 -11.64 -28.07 7.62
CA PRO A 253 -12.05 -29.20 8.46
C PRO A 253 -10.96 -30.26 8.56
N GLY A 254 -10.68 -30.73 9.79
CA GLY A 254 -9.68 -31.75 10.07
C GLY A 254 -8.24 -31.25 10.20
N ALA A 255 -8.05 -29.93 10.34
CA ALA A 255 -6.75 -29.36 10.68
C ALA A 255 -6.30 -29.81 12.10
N SER A 256 -4.98 -29.87 12.29
CA SER A 256 -4.40 -30.25 13.58
C SER A 256 -4.72 -29.23 14.69
N LYS A 257 -4.68 -29.70 15.94
CA LYS A 257 -4.81 -28.81 17.10
C LYS A 257 -3.71 -27.76 17.12
N TYR A 258 -2.50 -28.09 16.66
CA TYR A 258 -1.37 -27.15 16.58
C TYR A 258 -1.68 -25.96 15.66
N LYS A 259 -2.16 -26.21 14.44
CA LYS A 259 -2.58 -25.17 13.50
C LYS A 259 -3.73 -24.31 14.05
N SER A 260 -4.72 -24.97 14.66
CA SER A 260 -5.86 -24.27 15.28
C SER A 260 -5.41 -23.37 16.42
N ASP A 261 -4.55 -23.86 17.32
CA ASP A 261 -4.05 -23.07 18.44
C ASP A 261 -3.15 -21.93 17.96
N ALA A 262 -2.30 -22.15 16.94
CA ALA A 262 -1.47 -21.10 16.32
C ALA A 262 -2.33 -19.97 15.75
N LEU A 263 -3.39 -20.29 15.00
CA LEU A 263 -4.32 -19.31 14.44
C LEU A 263 -5.03 -18.52 15.54
N LYS A 264 -5.58 -19.21 16.55
CA LYS A 264 -6.23 -18.58 17.72
C LYS A 264 -5.31 -17.63 18.46
N ASN A 265 -4.08 -18.04 18.68
CA ASN A 265 -3.08 -17.22 19.35
C ASN A 265 -2.68 -16.01 18.50
N SER A 266 -2.55 -16.16 17.18
CA SER A 266 -2.24 -15.06 16.26
C SER A 266 -3.29 -13.95 16.32
N HIS A 267 -4.58 -14.27 16.34
CA HIS A 267 -5.64 -13.28 16.53
C HIS A 267 -5.56 -12.56 17.89
N LYS A 268 -5.28 -13.30 18.98
CA LYS A 268 -5.09 -12.71 20.31
C LYS A 268 -3.88 -11.78 20.36
N ILE A 269 -2.79 -12.17 19.71
CA ILE A 269 -1.55 -11.39 19.65
C ILE A 269 -1.78 -10.08 18.87
N ILE A 270 -2.36 -10.15 17.67
CA ILE A 270 -2.72 -8.96 16.88
C ILE A 270 -3.57 -8.00 17.72
N LYS A 271 -4.62 -8.50 18.37
CA LYS A 271 -5.49 -7.68 19.20
C LYS A 271 -4.75 -7.02 20.36
N LYS A 272 -3.90 -7.76 21.07
CA LYS A 272 -3.10 -7.20 22.18
C LYS A 272 -2.12 -6.16 21.69
N THR A 273 -1.40 -6.42 20.58
CA THR A 273 -0.43 -5.51 20.00
C THR A 273 -1.10 -4.21 19.55
N ILE A 274 -2.19 -4.29 18.78
CA ILE A 274 -2.95 -3.11 18.34
C ILE A 274 -3.41 -2.29 19.57
N ASN A 275 -3.93 -2.93 20.60
CA ASN A 275 -4.38 -2.25 21.81
C ASN A 275 -3.24 -1.63 22.64
N SER A 276 -1.99 -1.98 22.40
CA SER A 276 -0.83 -1.38 23.07
C SER A 276 -0.27 -0.13 22.37
N ILE A 277 -0.61 0.07 21.10
CA ILE A 277 -0.12 1.20 20.32
C ILE A 277 -0.79 2.50 20.80
N ARG A 278 -0.01 3.56 20.95
CA ARG A 278 -0.46 4.91 21.30
C ARG A 278 0.29 5.93 20.44
N SER A 279 -0.29 7.11 20.27
CA SER A 279 0.45 8.27 19.80
C SER A 279 1.72 8.47 20.65
N GLN A 280 2.80 8.91 20.04
CA GLN A 280 4.13 9.05 20.63
C GLN A 280 4.84 7.73 21.02
N THR A 281 4.25 6.57 20.77
CA THR A 281 4.93 5.27 20.97
C THR A 281 5.98 5.06 19.87
N LYS A 282 7.12 4.50 20.23
CA LYS A 282 8.14 4.10 19.24
C LYS A 282 7.63 2.93 18.39
N ALA A 283 7.90 2.99 17.10
CA ALA A 283 7.48 1.94 16.16
C ALA A 283 8.08 0.56 16.48
N THR A 284 9.31 0.50 16.98
CA THR A 284 9.96 -0.75 17.42
C THR A 284 9.18 -1.49 18.49
N ASN A 285 8.42 -0.79 19.34
CA ASN A 285 7.61 -1.42 20.38
C ASN A 285 6.56 -2.39 19.83
N VAL A 286 6.11 -2.18 18.59
CA VAL A 286 5.17 -3.10 17.91
C VAL A 286 5.84 -4.44 17.64
N HIS A 287 7.07 -4.40 17.07
CA HIS A 287 7.86 -5.60 16.81
C HIS A 287 8.17 -6.34 18.11
N ASP A 288 8.64 -5.62 19.13
CA ASP A 288 9.01 -6.20 20.41
C ASP A 288 7.79 -6.84 21.10
N SER A 289 6.63 -6.18 21.03
CA SER A 289 5.37 -6.73 21.54
C SER A 289 5.00 -8.07 20.89
N PHE A 290 5.13 -8.19 19.56
CA PHE A 290 4.87 -9.47 18.90
C PHE A 290 5.83 -10.55 19.39
N TYR A 291 7.12 -10.24 19.44
CA TYR A 291 8.14 -11.20 19.88
C TYR A 291 7.89 -11.69 21.31
N ASP A 292 7.62 -10.76 22.22
CA ASP A 292 7.34 -11.07 23.64
C ASP A 292 6.06 -11.89 23.81
N LEU A 293 5.05 -11.68 22.98
CA LEU A 293 3.81 -12.43 23.03
C LEU A 293 3.91 -13.82 22.38
N LEU A 294 4.80 -14.01 21.40
CA LEU A 294 5.04 -15.30 20.74
C LEU A 294 5.91 -16.24 21.57
N LYS A 295 6.89 -15.70 22.30
CA LYS A 295 7.87 -16.47 23.07
C LYS A 295 7.26 -17.45 24.08
N PRO A 296 6.27 -17.08 24.91
CA PRO A 296 5.62 -18.02 25.85
C PRO A 296 4.87 -19.16 25.17
N LEU A 297 4.58 -19.00 23.87
CA LEU A 297 3.84 -19.99 23.06
C LEU A 297 4.79 -20.86 22.23
N SER A 298 6.11 -20.62 22.30
CA SER A 298 7.12 -21.27 21.46
C SER A 298 6.86 -21.09 19.95
N LEU A 299 6.27 -19.95 19.57
CA LEU A 299 5.96 -19.58 18.18
C LEU A 299 6.93 -18.54 17.60
N GLU A 300 7.89 -18.03 18.38
CA GLU A 300 8.87 -17.07 17.89
C GLU A 300 9.77 -17.60 16.76
N PRO A 301 10.13 -18.92 16.71
CA PRO A 301 10.89 -19.45 15.58
C PRO A 301 10.10 -19.42 14.26
N ASN A 302 8.77 -19.42 14.34
CA ASN A 302 7.88 -19.38 13.18
C ASN A 302 7.63 -17.95 12.68
N PHE A 303 8.07 -16.94 13.41
CA PHE A 303 7.74 -15.54 13.12
C PHE A 303 8.53 -14.99 11.93
N SER A 304 7.79 -14.51 10.94
CA SER A 304 8.25 -14.10 9.62
C SER A 304 9.35 -13.03 9.54
N PRO A 305 9.50 -12.04 10.45
CA PRO A 305 10.56 -11.04 10.32
C PRO A 305 11.97 -11.62 10.18
N TYR A 306 12.17 -12.84 10.62
CA TYR A 306 13.44 -13.56 10.42
C TYR A 306 13.58 -14.14 9.01
N VAL A 307 12.46 -14.38 8.33
CA VAL A 307 12.42 -15.00 7.00
C VAL A 307 12.38 -13.95 5.91
N THR A 308 11.63 -12.85 6.11
CA THR A 308 11.37 -11.82 5.08
C THR A 308 12.12 -10.51 5.30
N GLY A 309 12.72 -10.31 6.43
CA GLY A 309 13.77 -9.32 6.71
C GLY A 309 13.32 -7.86 6.89
N THR A 310 12.56 -7.24 6.00
CA THR A 310 12.46 -5.77 5.98
C THR A 310 11.15 -5.19 6.45
N ARG A 311 10.00 -5.80 6.17
CA ARG A 311 8.69 -5.24 6.49
C ARG A 311 8.09 -5.73 7.80
N GLY A 312 8.72 -6.70 8.41
CA GLY A 312 8.46 -7.16 9.77
C GLY A 312 7.00 -7.34 10.12
N THR A 313 6.51 -6.44 10.95
CA THR A 313 5.19 -6.48 11.59
C THR A 313 4.16 -5.58 10.90
N GLY A 314 4.53 -4.91 9.82
CA GLY A 314 3.61 -4.04 9.10
C GLY A 314 4.28 -2.92 8.30
N HIS A 315 3.47 -2.03 7.77
CA HIS A 315 3.88 -0.89 6.95
C HIS A 315 2.75 0.13 6.86
N GLY A 316 3.07 1.34 6.40
CA GLY A 316 2.07 2.33 6.02
C GLY A 316 1.16 1.82 4.90
N VAL A 317 -0.07 2.28 4.89
CA VAL A 317 -1.08 2.00 3.85
C VAL A 317 -1.75 3.32 3.45
N GLY A 318 -2.08 3.46 2.18
CA GLY A 318 -2.78 4.63 1.65
C GLY A 318 -3.11 4.47 0.17
N LEU A 319 -2.55 5.32 -0.69
CA LEU A 319 -2.69 5.21 -2.15
C LEU A 319 -1.98 3.98 -2.71
N ASP A 320 -0.89 3.58 -2.10
CA ASP A 320 -0.26 2.30 -2.37
C ASP A 320 -0.57 1.35 -1.20
N VAL A 321 -0.73 0.07 -1.49
CA VAL A 321 -0.96 -0.96 -0.45
C VAL A 321 0.18 -0.95 0.55
N VAL A 322 1.41 -0.74 0.07
CA VAL A 322 2.60 -0.60 0.90
C VAL A 322 3.21 0.78 0.72
N GLU A 323 3.15 1.57 1.77
CA GLU A 323 3.76 2.90 1.85
C GLU A 323 4.76 3.00 2.99
N PHE A 324 5.59 4.04 2.93
CA PHE A 324 6.41 4.45 4.08
C PHE A 324 5.51 4.92 5.26
N PRO A 325 5.91 4.64 6.51
CA PRO A 325 7.11 3.90 6.93
C PRO A 325 6.87 2.40 7.15
N ASP A 326 7.94 1.60 7.03
CA ASP A 326 7.92 0.18 7.41
C ASP A 326 7.93 0.00 8.94
N LEU A 327 7.21 -1.01 9.44
CA LEU A 327 7.22 -1.45 10.83
C LEU A 327 8.09 -2.70 11.00
N ASN A 328 9.26 -2.54 11.60
CA ASN A 328 10.19 -3.63 11.87
C ASN A 328 11.09 -3.30 13.06
N LYS A 329 12.01 -4.20 13.40
CA LYS A 329 12.94 -4.01 14.52
C LYS A 329 13.94 -2.85 14.36
N PHE A 330 14.02 -2.25 13.17
CA PHE A 330 14.92 -1.14 12.85
C PHE A 330 14.18 0.18 12.67
N SER A 331 12.85 0.18 12.81
CA SER A 331 12.02 1.36 12.60
C SER A 331 12.36 2.46 13.60
N ASN A 332 12.80 3.61 13.09
CA ASN A 332 13.25 4.73 13.92
C ASN A 332 12.29 5.93 13.79
N PHE A 333 11.02 5.73 14.13
CA PHE A 333 10.02 6.79 14.19
C PHE A 333 9.05 6.56 15.35
N ILE A 334 8.26 7.58 15.65
CA ILE A 334 7.15 7.52 16.60
C ILE A 334 5.83 7.65 15.84
N PHE A 335 4.79 7.06 16.38
CA PHE A 335 3.45 7.18 15.82
C PHE A 335 2.87 8.57 16.08
N TYR A 336 2.23 9.13 15.04
CA TYR A 336 1.45 10.35 15.14
C TYR A 336 -0.01 10.07 14.76
N PRO A 337 -0.96 10.87 15.27
CA PRO A 337 -2.37 10.76 14.87
C PRO A 337 -2.54 10.87 13.35
N ASN A 338 -3.51 10.13 12.84
CA ASN A 338 -3.83 10.01 11.41
C ASN A 338 -2.77 9.28 10.56
N MET A 339 -1.76 8.69 11.16
CA MET A 339 -1.00 7.63 10.47
C MET A 339 -1.86 6.39 10.33
N THR A 340 -1.69 5.66 9.23
CA THR A 340 -2.38 4.39 8.96
C THR A 340 -1.37 3.29 8.67
N PHE A 341 -1.61 2.10 9.24
CA PHE A 341 -0.71 0.96 9.11
C PHE A 341 -1.49 -0.34 8.91
N ALA A 342 -0.97 -1.19 8.04
CA ALA A 342 -1.25 -2.62 8.12
C ALA A 342 -0.39 -3.20 9.26
N ILE A 343 -1.03 -3.79 10.24
CA ILE A 343 -0.37 -4.55 11.33
C ILE A 343 -0.59 -6.01 11.05
N LYS A 344 0.49 -6.75 10.86
CA LYS A 344 0.42 -8.15 10.45
C LYS A 344 1.28 -9.08 11.29
N LEU A 345 0.79 -10.29 11.45
CA LEU A 345 1.50 -11.42 12.01
C LEU A 345 1.52 -12.55 10.99
N ASP A 346 2.70 -12.84 10.47
CA ASP A 346 2.96 -13.97 9.59
C ASP A 346 3.72 -15.03 10.40
N LEU A 347 3.18 -16.26 10.45
CA LEU A 347 3.86 -17.44 10.99
C LEU A 347 4.11 -18.44 9.88
N HIS A 348 5.30 -19.02 9.84
CA HIS A 348 5.73 -20.02 8.87
C HIS A 348 6.09 -21.33 9.55
N ASP A 349 6.14 -22.40 8.74
CA ASP A 349 6.54 -23.74 9.20
C ASP A 349 5.66 -24.31 10.34
N LEU A 350 4.36 -24.03 10.25
CA LEU A 350 3.36 -24.69 11.09
C LEU A 350 2.99 -26.03 10.45
N GLU A 351 3.73 -27.08 10.76
CA GLU A 351 3.65 -28.40 10.08
C GLU A 351 3.83 -28.27 8.54
N GLY A 352 4.80 -27.42 8.13
CA GLY A 352 5.10 -27.13 6.72
C GLY A 352 4.16 -26.14 6.02
N GLU A 353 3.25 -25.50 6.76
CA GLU A 353 2.33 -24.47 6.29
C GLU A 353 2.58 -23.15 7.02
N GLY A 354 1.93 -22.07 6.57
CA GLY A 354 2.00 -20.76 7.21
C GLY A 354 0.61 -20.14 7.41
N LEU A 355 0.54 -19.09 8.20
CA LEU A 355 -0.66 -18.29 8.38
C LEU A 355 -0.35 -16.80 8.39
N ARG A 356 -1.35 -16.01 8.02
CA ARG A 356 -1.35 -14.54 8.13
C ARG A 356 -2.62 -14.07 8.82
N VAL A 357 -2.44 -13.10 9.71
CA VAL A 357 -3.52 -12.26 10.24
C VAL A 357 -3.05 -10.82 10.08
N GLU A 358 -3.80 -10.02 9.31
CA GLU A 358 -3.42 -8.66 8.94
C GLU A 358 -4.62 -7.72 9.01
N GLN A 359 -4.38 -6.52 9.52
CA GLN A 359 -5.42 -5.53 9.75
C GLN A 359 -4.89 -4.11 9.60
N VAL A 360 -5.66 -3.26 8.91
CA VAL A 360 -5.36 -1.83 8.82
C VAL A 360 -5.92 -1.07 10.02
N VAL A 361 -5.08 -0.21 10.57
CA VAL A 361 -5.42 0.64 11.71
C VAL A 361 -5.08 2.10 11.43
N GLN A 362 -5.85 3.00 12.04
CA GLN A 362 -5.56 4.44 12.15
C GLN A 362 -5.03 4.73 13.55
N ILE A 363 -3.91 5.44 13.65
CA ILE A 363 -3.45 6.01 14.92
C ILE A 363 -4.34 7.21 15.27
N THR A 364 -4.77 7.29 16.52
CA THR A 364 -5.54 8.42 17.07
C THR A 364 -4.81 9.05 18.25
N GLU A 365 -5.29 10.17 18.76
CA GLU A 365 -4.72 10.80 19.96
C GLU A 365 -4.80 9.87 21.17
N GLU A 366 -5.89 9.11 21.30
CA GLU A 366 -6.19 8.27 22.46
C GLU A 366 -5.66 6.83 22.31
N GLY A 367 -5.28 6.41 21.10
CA GLY A 367 -4.85 5.05 20.84
C GLY A 367 -4.90 4.67 19.37
N VAL A 368 -5.63 3.60 19.05
CA VAL A 368 -5.76 3.06 17.69
C VAL A 368 -7.22 2.79 17.37
N LYS A 369 -7.63 3.22 16.17
CA LYS A 369 -8.92 2.86 15.58
C LYS A 369 -8.70 1.82 14.49
N PRO A 370 -9.14 0.57 14.66
CA PRO A 370 -9.13 -0.40 13.59
C PRO A 370 -10.06 0.03 12.44
N LEU A 371 -9.58 -0.02 11.20
CA LEU A 371 -10.41 0.20 10.01
C LEU A 371 -11.10 -1.11 9.62
N ASN A 372 -10.40 -2.24 9.66
CA ASN A 372 -10.99 -3.57 9.56
C ASN A 372 -11.47 -4.04 10.94
N LYS A 373 -12.49 -4.87 10.95
CA LYS A 373 -13.09 -5.42 12.19
C LYS A 373 -12.84 -6.91 12.37
N LEU A 374 -12.58 -7.61 11.28
CA LEU A 374 -12.56 -9.08 11.25
C LEU A 374 -11.39 -9.70 12.02
N ALA A 375 -10.18 -9.15 11.89
CA ALA A 375 -9.01 -9.70 12.58
C ALA A 375 -9.11 -9.62 14.10
N LEU A 376 -10.06 -8.84 14.63
CA LEU A 376 -10.34 -8.72 16.07
C LEU A 376 -11.43 -9.69 16.57
N ASN A 377 -12.12 -10.37 15.66
CA ASN A 377 -13.11 -11.39 16.00
C ASN A 377 -12.43 -12.65 16.55
N ASN A 378 -13.19 -13.51 17.20
CA ASN A 378 -12.66 -14.76 17.73
C ASN A 378 -12.19 -15.67 16.57
N SER A 379 -11.06 -16.32 16.77
CA SER A 379 -10.45 -17.24 15.79
C SER A 379 -11.32 -18.42 15.39
N ASP A 380 -12.27 -18.84 16.25
CA ASP A 380 -13.24 -19.90 15.93
C ASP A 380 -14.19 -19.49 14.80
N ASP A 381 -14.35 -18.17 14.57
CA ASP A 381 -15.13 -17.63 13.46
C ASP A 381 -14.50 -17.90 12.07
N TRP A 382 -13.22 -18.28 12.01
CA TRP A 382 -12.49 -18.54 10.75
C TRP A 382 -12.29 -20.03 10.45
N ALA A 383 -12.84 -20.91 11.26
CA ALA A 383 -12.95 -22.32 10.91
C ALA A 383 -14.04 -22.52 9.84
N ILE A 384 -13.70 -23.22 8.76
CA ILE A 384 -14.67 -23.69 7.75
C ILE A 384 -15.23 -25.02 8.25
N LEU A 385 -16.53 -25.10 8.42
CA LEU A 385 -17.21 -26.28 8.95
C LEU A 385 -17.55 -27.27 7.84
#